data_32892b9b5d6a29410d93c16a0946faa5
#
_entry.id   32892b9b5d6a29410d93c16a0946faa5
#
_cell.length_a   1.000
_cell.length_b   1.000
_cell.length_c   1.000
_cell.angle_alpha   90.00
_cell.angle_beta   90.00
_cell.angle_gamma   90.00
#
_symmetry.space_group_name_H-M   'P 1'
#
loop_
_entity.id
_entity.type
_entity.pdbx_description
1 polymer ?
#
loop_
_entity_poly.entity_id
_entity_poly.type
_entity_poly.pdbx_seq_one_letter_code
_entity_poly.pdbx_strand_id
1 'polypeptide(L)'
;EEGEMERYGMLTEYAMGKWGEMVPDGVCRTLPAGAEIQWSIHMFPGGVGATAQGEMIEDNVVEIGLWFHDEDYVDTDVYKQDLALYRIEDQDDLVIPPNGYQMTQGFHSFDHPIRLDSFQPHGHLRMNAASLEIFYPETGRTEAISQISKWSATWHHSHIYSPEVAPLIPAGAVLVLKQW
;
A
#
# COMPACT_ATOMS: atom_id res chain seq x y z
N GLU A 1 -17.29 0.45 3.34
CA GLU A 1 -16.42 0.58 2.13
C GLU A 1 -15.02 -0.03 2.37
N GLU A 2 -14.39 0.26 3.53
CA GLU A 2 -13.04 -0.25 3.82
C GLU A 2 -13.00 -1.79 3.98
N GLY A 3 -13.99 -2.41 4.59
CA GLY A 3 -14.08 -3.87 4.71
C GLY A 3 -14.31 -4.60 3.37
N GLU A 4 -14.70 -3.89 2.33
CA GLU A 4 -14.86 -4.45 0.99
C GLU A 4 -13.52 -4.58 0.27
N MET A 5 -12.60 -3.63 0.44
CA MET A 5 -11.24 -3.72 -0.12
C MET A 5 -10.46 -4.91 0.43
N GLU A 6 -10.60 -5.21 1.72
CA GLU A 6 -10.01 -6.40 2.34
C GLU A 6 -10.60 -7.70 1.78
N ARG A 7 -11.87 -7.68 1.38
CA ARG A 7 -12.58 -8.86 0.86
C ARG A 7 -12.27 -9.15 -0.60
N TYR A 8 -12.09 -8.12 -1.43
CA TYR A 8 -11.97 -8.28 -2.90
C TYR A 8 -10.55 -8.03 -3.42
N GLY A 9 -9.63 -7.58 -2.57
CA GLY A 9 -8.27 -7.20 -2.94
C GLY A 9 -8.20 -5.83 -3.61
N MET A 10 -7.00 -5.33 -3.79
CA MET A 10 -6.71 -4.07 -4.47
C MET A 10 -6.08 -4.36 -5.83
N LEU A 11 -6.59 -3.72 -6.88
CA LEU A 11 -5.96 -3.78 -8.19
C LEU A 11 -4.78 -2.79 -8.27
N THR A 12 -5.01 -1.56 -7.89
CA THR A 12 -4.00 -0.49 -7.83
C THR A 12 -4.49 0.65 -6.96
N GLU A 13 -3.58 1.55 -6.64
CA GLU A 13 -3.88 2.80 -5.94
C GLU A 13 -3.20 3.96 -6.66
N TYR A 14 -3.92 5.05 -6.83
CA TYR A 14 -3.36 6.35 -7.13
C TYR A 14 -3.21 7.16 -5.85
N ALA A 15 -2.07 7.78 -5.65
CA ALA A 15 -1.86 8.76 -4.59
C ALA A 15 -0.95 9.88 -5.11
N MET A 16 -0.96 11.03 -4.46
CA MET A 16 -0.13 12.16 -4.88
C MET A 16 1.36 11.78 -4.88
N GLY A 17 2.00 11.90 -6.05
CA GLY A 17 3.38 11.46 -6.26
C GLY A 17 3.53 10.05 -6.83
N LYS A 18 2.44 9.30 -6.94
CA LYS A 18 2.41 7.96 -7.55
C LYS A 18 1.47 7.97 -8.76
N TRP A 19 2.03 7.85 -9.94
CA TRP A 19 1.30 7.94 -11.21
C TRP A 19 1.02 6.58 -11.86
N GLY A 20 1.67 5.54 -11.40
CA GLY A 20 1.53 4.18 -11.91
C GLY A 20 2.32 3.18 -11.11
N GLU A 21 2.09 1.94 -11.42
CA GLU A 21 2.79 0.80 -10.83
C GLU A 21 3.32 -0.08 -11.95
N MET A 22 4.54 -0.56 -11.77
CA MET A 22 5.12 -1.60 -12.61
C MET A 22 5.41 -2.80 -11.74
N VAL A 23 4.99 -3.97 -12.19
CA VAL A 23 5.37 -5.22 -11.55
C VAL A 23 6.68 -5.72 -12.15
N PRO A 24 7.51 -6.44 -11.39
CA PRO A 24 8.74 -7.04 -11.92
C PRO A 24 8.48 -8.02 -13.07
N ASP A 25 9.48 -8.25 -13.91
CA ASP A 25 9.40 -9.28 -14.95
C ASP A 25 9.10 -10.65 -14.32
N GLY A 26 8.24 -11.42 -14.95
CA GLY A 26 7.79 -12.72 -14.44
C GLY A 26 6.75 -12.63 -13.30
N VAL A 27 6.19 -11.45 -13.06
CA VAL A 27 5.17 -11.23 -12.03
C VAL A 27 3.93 -10.63 -12.67
N CYS A 28 2.75 -11.02 -12.22
CA CYS A 28 1.49 -10.41 -12.64
C CYS A 28 0.48 -10.32 -11.48
N ARG A 29 -0.46 -9.39 -11.62
CA ARG A 29 -1.70 -9.37 -10.84
C ARG A 29 -2.81 -9.99 -11.68
N THR A 30 -3.59 -10.86 -11.07
CA THR A 30 -4.68 -11.53 -11.78
C THR A 30 -5.94 -10.67 -11.73
N LEU A 31 -6.49 -10.38 -12.92
CA LEU A 31 -7.81 -9.80 -13.05
C LEU A 31 -8.74 -10.86 -13.66
N PRO A 32 -9.66 -11.46 -12.88
CA PRO A 32 -10.55 -12.49 -13.40
C PRO A 32 -11.45 -11.96 -14.51
N ALA A 33 -11.76 -12.79 -15.50
CA ALA A 33 -12.72 -12.44 -16.54
C ALA A 33 -14.09 -12.14 -15.92
N GLY A 34 -14.68 -11.01 -16.31
CA GLY A 34 -15.97 -10.54 -15.78
C GLY A 34 -15.86 -9.87 -14.40
N ALA A 35 -14.64 -9.60 -13.89
CA ALA A 35 -14.48 -8.80 -12.68
C ALA A 35 -15.02 -7.39 -12.86
N GLU A 36 -15.67 -6.88 -11.83
CA GLU A 36 -16.07 -5.48 -11.74
C GLU A 36 -14.99 -4.68 -10.99
N ILE A 37 -14.70 -3.48 -11.47
CA ILE A 37 -13.77 -2.56 -10.83
C ILE A 37 -14.58 -1.56 -9.98
N GLN A 38 -14.38 -1.62 -8.69
CA GLN A 38 -14.94 -0.64 -7.76
C GLN A 38 -13.93 0.47 -7.51
N TRP A 39 -14.37 1.70 -7.61
CA TRP A 39 -13.57 2.89 -7.36
C TRP A 39 -13.85 3.44 -5.96
N SER A 40 -12.80 3.64 -5.18
CA SER A 40 -12.84 4.45 -3.97
C SER A 40 -12.09 5.76 -4.24
N ILE A 41 -12.81 6.87 -4.29
CA ILE A 41 -12.25 8.16 -4.71
C ILE A 41 -12.36 9.15 -3.56
N HIS A 42 -11.20 9.62 -3.08
CA HIS A 42 -11.11 10.70 -2.11
C HIS A 42 -10.64 11.97 -2.79
N MET A 43 -11.43 13.02 -2.72
CA MET A 43 -11.11 14.33 -3.30
C MET A 43 -11.04 15.39 -2.21
N PHE A 44 -10.06 16.28 -2.33
CA PHE A 44 -9.93 17.46 -1.49
C PHE A 44 -9.99 18.72 -2.34
N PRO A 45 -11.11 19.46 -2.31
CA PRO A 45 -11.31 20.63 -3.17
C PRO A 45 -10.61 21.90 -2.68
N GLY A 46 -9.90 21.86 -1.56
CA GLY A 46 -9.30 23.03 -0.90
C GLY A 46 -7.83 23.30 -1.21
N GLY A 47 -7.27 22.75 -2.30
CA GLY A 47 -5.87 22.94 -2.69
C GLY A 47 -5.60 24.23 -3.50
N VAL A 48 -4.39 24.34 -4.03
CA VAL A 48 -4.03 25.41 -4.98
C VAL A 48 -4.91 25.27 -6.23
N GLY A 49 -5.67 26.30 -6.56
CA GLY A 49 -6.70 26.25 -7.61
C GLY A 49 -8.05 25.76 -7.12
N ALA A 50 -8.23 25.68 -5.79
CA ALA A 50 -9.54 25.38 -5.21
C ALA A 50 -10.63 26.30 -5.77
N THR A 51 -11.78 25.68 -6.03
CA THR A 51 -12.98 26.42 -6.41
C THR A 51 -13.41 27.36 -5.27
N ALA A 52 -14.02 28.49 -5.62
CA ALA A 52 -14.66 29.33 -4.63
C ALA A 52 -15.79 28.57 -3.93
N GLN A 53 -16.12 28.98 -2.72
CA GLN A 53 -17.19 28.31 -1.96
C GLN A 53 -18.51 28.36 -2.74
N GLY A 54 -19.08 27.20 -3.01
CA GLY A 54 -20.34 27.04 -3.75
C GLY A 54 -20.16 26.80 -5.24
N GLU A 55 -18.94 26.79 -5.77
CA GLU A 55 -18.70 26.33 -7.13
C GLU A 55 -18.75 24.80 -7.21
N MET A 56 -19.34 24.31 -8.28
CA MET A 56 -19.36 22.87 -8.58
C MET A 56 -18.09 22.51 -9.35
N ILE A 57 -17.42 21.45 -8.93
CA ILE A 57 -16.36 20.83 -9.73
C ILE A 57 -17.05 19.93 -10.74
N GLU A 58 -16.98 20.32 -12.00
CA GLU A 58 -17.44 19.51 -13.13
C GLU A 58 -16.22 18.83 -13.76
N ASP A 59 -16.45 17.74 -14.48
CA ASP A 59 -15.44 17.00 -15.23
C ASP A 59 -14.43 16.24 -14.34
N ASN A 60 -14.91 15.19 -13.74
CA ASN A 60 -14.13 14.25 -12.93
C ASN A 60 -14.06 12.89 -13.62
N VAL A 61 -13.35 12.85 -14.75
CA VAL A 61 -13.05 11.60 -15.41
C VAL A 61 -11.89 10.93 -14.68
N VAL A 62 -12.14 9.72 -14.18
CA VAL A 62 -11.11 8.86 -13.61
C VAL A 62 -10.86 7.71 -14.58
N GLU A 63 -9.64 7.57 -15.03
CA GLU A 63 -9.23 6.54 -15.97
C GLU A 63 -8.14 5.67 -15.36
N ILE A 64 -8.16 4.38 -15.68
CA ILE A 64 -7.10 3.44 -15.38
C ILE A 64 -6.59 2.82 -16.67
N GLY A 65 -5.29 2.88 -16.90
CA GLY A 65 -4.63 2.15 -17.97
C GLY A 65 -4.11 0.81 -17.45
N LEU A 66 -4.46 -0.27 -18.11
CA LEU A 66 -3.99 -1.62 -17.79
C LEU A 66 -3.20 -2.17 -18.95
N TRP A 67 -2.04 -2.75 -18.66
CA TRP A 67 -1.22 -3.47 -19.62
C TRP A 67 -1.26 -4.94 -19.27
N PHE A 68 -1.71 -5.76 -20.21
CA PHE A 68 -1.82 -7.19 -20.02
C PHE A 68 -0.62 -7.90 -20.65
N HIS A 69 -0.22 -9.01 -20.06
CA HIS A 69 0.68 -9.94 -20.69
C HIS A 69 -0.02 -10.66 -21.85
N ASP A 70 0.76 -11.13 -22.80
CA ASP A 70 0.26 -11.97 -23.89
C ASP A 70 -0.30 -13.30 -23.32
N GLU A 71 -1.23 -13.94 -24.04
CA GLU A 71 -1.90 -15.18 -23.61
C GLU A 71 -0.89 -16.29 -23.28
N ASP A 72 0.19 -16.38 -24.03
CA ASP A 72 1.27 -17.36 -23.83
C ASP A 72 2.03 -17.18 -22.52
N TYR A 73 1.96 -15.99 -21.91
CA TYR A 73 2.62 -15.68 -20.65
C TYR A 73 1.88 -16.24 -19.44
N VAL A 74 0.58 -16.46 -19.54
CA VAL A 74 -0.27 -16.87 -18.42
C VAL A 74 -0.10 -18.36 -18.09
N ASP A 75 0.35 -19.17 -19.03
CA ASP A 75 0.56 -20.62 -18.88
C ASP A 75 1.93 -21.00 -18.29
N THR A 76 2.81 -20.03 -18.10
CA THR A 76 4.09 -20.27 -17.42
C THR A 76 3.92 -20.09 -15.91
N ASP A 77 4.83 -20.67 -15.10
CA ASP A 77 4.88 -20.53 -13.64
C ASP A 77 5.17 -19.07 -13.21
N VAL A 78 4.22 -18.20 -13.52
CA VAL A 78 4.31 -16.79 -13.19
C VAL A 78 3.97 -16.58 -11.73
N TYR A 79 4.78 -15.83 -11.03
CA TYR A 79 4.46 -15.43 -9.65
C TYR A 79 3.30 -14.45 -9.66
N LYS A 80 2.27 -14.76 -8.86
CA LYS A 80 1.16 -13.85 -8.63
C LYS A 80 1.55 -12.85 -7.57
N GLN A 81 1.28 -11.58 -7.86
CA GLN A 81 1.44 -10.50 -6.90
C GLN A 81 0.07 -10.05 -6.40
N ASP A 82 -0.06 -9.93 -5.11
CA ASP A 82 -1.21 -9.30 -4.47
C ASP A 82 -0.82 -7.93 -3.92
N LEU A 83 -1.70 -6.95 -4.10
CA LEU A 83 -1.61 -5.67 -3.42
C LEU A 83 -2.52 -5.74 -2.19
N ALA A 84 -1.92 -5.66 -1.02
CA ALA A 84 -2.64 -5.76 0.24
C ALA A 84 -2.46 -4.49 1.08
N LEU A 85 -3.52 -4.08 1.74
CA LEU A 85 -3.53 -2.97 2.68
C LEU A 85 -3.48 -3.51 4.10
N TYR A 86 -2.40 -3.22 4.82
CA TYR A 86 -2.26 -3.54 6.22
C TYR A 86 -2.31 -2.27 7.06
N ARG A 87 -3.05 -2.32 8.18
CA ARG A 87 -3.33 -1.16 9.01
C ARG A 87 -2.59 -1.24 10.33
N ILE A 88 -2.41 -0.08 10.94
CA ILE A 88 -2.04 0.01 12.35
C ILE A 88 -3.23 -0.44 13.21
N GLU A 89 -2.95 -1.01 14.37
CA GLU A 89 -3.98 -1.28 15.37
C GLU A 89 -4.56 0.03 15.89
N ASP A 90 -5.79 -0.01 16.35
CA ASP A 90 -6.52 1.13 16.95
C ASP A 90 -6.57 2.39 16.07
N GLN A 91 -6.54 2.23 14.73
CA GLN A 91 -6.55 3.39 13.84
C GLN A 91 -7.79 4.28 14.02
N ASP A 92 -8.93 3.71 14.38
CA ASP A 92 -10.19 4.43 14.56
C ASP A 92 -10.22 5.23 15.87
N ASP A 93 -9.42 4.80 16.86
CA ASP A 93 -9.27 5.45 18.16
C ASP A 93 -7.95 6.21 18.32
N LEU A 94 -7.25 6.45 17.20
CA LEU A 94 -5.97 7.13 17.22
C LEU A 94 -6.09 8.58 17.75
N VAL A 95 -5.59 8.80 18.95
CA VAL A 95 -5.54 10.13 19.57
C VAL A 95 -4.10 10.62 19.64
N ILE A 96 -3.81 11.69 18.91
CA ILE A 96 -2.50 12.37 18.99
C ILE A 96 -2.68 13.59 19.90
N PRO A 97 -2.04 13.63 21.07
CA PRO A 97 -2.17 14.77 21.99
C PRO A 97 -1.59 16.05 21.40
N PRO A 98 -2.12 17.22 21.75
CA PRO A 98 -1.57 18.50 21.28
C PRO A 98 -0.07 18.63 21.65
N ASN A 99 0.76 18.99 20.67
CA ASN A 99 2.22 19.06 20.78
C ASN A 99 2.93 17.79 21.27
N GLY A 100 2.24 16.64 21.16
CA GLY A 100 2.78 15.34 21.52
C GLY A 100 3.19 14.52 20.29
N TYR A 101 3.80 13.38 20.60
CA TYR A 101 4.11 12.34 19.63
C TYR A 101 3.36 11.07 20.02
N GLN A 102 2.89 10.37 19.02
CA GLN A 102 2.30 9.04 19.17
C GLN A 102 3.02 8.09 18.20
N MET A 103 3.44 6.95 18.71
CA MET A 103 3.88 5.83 17.88
C MET A 103 2.78 4.77 17.91
N THR A 104 2.37 4.35 16.74
CA THR A 104 1.38 3.28 16.56
C THR A 104 2.00 2.16 15.74
N GLN A 105 1.45 0.97 15.85
CA GLN A 105 1.95 -0.19 15.13
C GLN A 105 0.81 -1.10 14.71
N GLY A 106 1.07 -1.87 13.67
CA GLY A 106 0.20 -2.92 13.18
C GLY A 106 1.01 -4.17 12.90
N PHE A 107 0.35 -5.31 12.94
CA PHE A 107 0.98 -6.61 12.79
C PHE A 107 0.26 -7.44 11.73
N HIS A 108 1.03 -8.13 10.93
CA HIS A 108 0.48 -9.10 9.99
C HIS A 108 1.38 -10.33 9.87
N SER A 109 0.79 -11.51 9.82
CA SER A 109 1.53 -12.77 9.63
C SER A 109 0.98 -13.54 8.44
N PHE A 110 1.84 -14.32 7.80
CA PHE A 110 1.50 -15.16 6.67
C PHE A 110 1.58 -16.64 7.08
N ASP A 111 0.67 -17.44 6.58
CA ASP A 111 0.67 -18.91 6.75
C ASP A 111 1.55 -19.63 5.72
N HIS A 112 2.05 -18.91 4.73
CA HIS A 112 2.96 -19.39 3.69
C HIS A 112 4.10 -18.38 3.45
N PRO A 113 5.24 -18.82 2.89
CA PRO A 113 6.32 -17.90 2.56
C PRO A 113 5.90 -16.93 1.46
N ILE A 114 6.30 -15.67 1.59
CA ILE A 114 6.09 -14.64 0.56
C ILE A 114 7.38 -13.92 0.22
N ARG A 115 7.41 -13.31 -0.97
CA ARG A 115 8.39 -12.29 -1.33
C ARG A 115 7.73 -10.92 -1.27
N LEU A 116 8.35 -9.99 -0.56
CA LEU A 116 7.88 -8.61 -0.50
C LEU A 116 8.49 -7.82 -1.66
N ASP A 117 7.68 -7.46 -2.65
CA ASP A 117 8.15 -6.73 -3.82
C ASP A 117 8.20 -5.22 -3.61
N SER A 118 7.30 -4.68 -2.79
CA SER A 118 7.25 -3.25 -2.51
C SER A 118 6.62 -2.94 -1.16
N PHE A 119 6.90 -1.74 -0.68
CA PHE A 119 6.28 -1.14 0.49
C PHE A 119 5.89 0.30 0.18
N GLN A 120 4.62 0.63 0.38
CA GLN A 120 4.11 1.98 0.29
C GLN A 120 3.55 2.41 1.64
N PRO A 121 4.27 3.24 2.40
CA PRO A 121 3.73 3.80 3.64
C PRO A 121 2.62 4.79 3.30
N HIS A 122 1.48 4.62 3.95
CA HIS A 122 0.35 5.51 3.83
C HIS A 122 0.02 6.13 5.19
N GLY A 123 -0.35 7.39 5.19
CA GLY A 123 -0.79 8.11 6.35
C GLY A 123 -1.37 9.46 5.98
N HIS A 124 -1.73 10.24 6.98
CA HIS A 124 -2.32 11.56 6.78
C HIS A 124 -1.39 12.68 7.27
N LEU A 125 -1.85 13.93 7.27
CA LEU A 125 -1.06 15.15 7.49
C LEU A 125 -0.19 15.17 8.77
N ARG A 126 -0.47 14.31 9.73
CA ARG A 126 0.25 14.25 11.01
C ARG A 126 1.30 13.14 11.06
N MET A 127 1.29 12.24 10.09
CA MET A 127 2.32 11.23 9.98
C MET A 127 3.66 11.88 9.64
N ASN A 128 4.71 11.46 10.31
CA ASN A 128 6.06 11.98 10.12
C ASN A 128 7.03 10.91 9.62
N ALA A 129 6.86 9.68 10.06
CA ALA A 129 7.76 8.59 9.73
C ALA A 129 7.01 7.24 9.72
N ALA A 130 7.60 6.27 9.04
CA ALA A 130 7.16 4.87 9.08
C ALA A 130 8.36 3.93 9.02
N SER A 131 8.22 2.75 9.62
CA SER A 131 9.12 1.62 9.39
C SER A 131 8.33 0.36 9.11
N LEU A 132 8.95 -0.53 8.34
CA LEU A 132 8.50 -1.89 8.14
C LEU A 132 9.60 -2.82 8.63
N GLU A 133 9.24 -3.72 9.53
CA GLU A 133 10.14 -4.66 10.17
C GLU A 133 9.59 -6.10 10.04
N ILE A 134 10.48 -7.10 10.15
CA ILE A 134 10.08 -8.50 10.29
C ILE A 134 10.49 -8.96 11.69
N PHE A 135 9.53 -9.51 12.41
CA PHE A 135 9.77 -10.22 13.66
C PHE A 135 9.71 -11.72 13.41
N TYR A 136 10.72 -12.45 13.88
CA TYR A 136 10.85 -13.89 13.79
C TYR A 136 10.56 -14.51 15.16
N PRO A 137 9.35 -15.06 15.40
CA PRO A 137 8.96 -15.57 16.72
C PRO A 137 9.87 -16.66 17.27
N GLU A 138 10.37 -17.53 16.40
CA GLU A 138 11.24 -18.66 16.80
C GLU A 138 12.57 -18.22 17.44
N THR A 139 13.09 -17.08 17.02
CA THR A 139 14.39 -16.58 17.47
C THR A 139 14.30 -15.32 18.34
N GLY A 140 13.13 -14.68 18.35
CA GLY A 140 12.93 -13.37 18.96
C GLY A 140 13.66 -12.22 18.24
N ARG A 141 14.19 -12.47 17.05
CA ARG A 141 14.91 -11.47 16.26
C ARG A 141 13.92 -10.56 15.53
N THR A 142 14.26 -9.27 15.48
CA THR A 142 13.58 -8.29 14.63
C THR A 142 14.58 -7.73 13.62
N GLU A 143 14.13 -7.53 12.39
CA GLU A 143 14.91 -6.99 11.29
C GLU A 143 14.16 -5.86 10.63
N ALA A 144 14.78 -4.68 10.54
CA ALA A 144 14.22 -3.56 9.79
C ALA A 144 14.42 -3.78 8.29
N ILE A 145 13.34 -3.68 7.53
CA ILE A 145 13.35 -3.84 6.06
C ILE A 145 13.37 -2.49 5.38
N SER A 146 12.50 -1.59 5.84
CA SER A 146 12.35 -0.25 5.26
C SER A 146 12.06 0.78 6.33
N GLN A 147 12.56 2.00 6.10
CA GLN A 147 12.29 3.13 6.98
C GLN A 147 12.19 4.42 6.18
N ILE A 148 11.17 5.21 6.49
CA ILE A 148 10.98 6.56 5.97
C ILE A 148 10.97 7.52 7.15
N SER A 149 11.91 8.45 7.21
CA SER A 149 12.09 9.39 8.32
C SER A 149 11.44 10.76 8.12
N LYS A 150 10.96 11.04 6.90
CA LYS A 150 10.27 12.29 6.56
C LYS A 150 9.18 11.98 5.55
N TRP A 151 8.08 11.48 6.04
CA TRP A 151 6.93 11.23 5.21
C TRP A 151 6.19 12.52 4.85
N SER A 152 5.61 12.58 3.66
CA SER A 152 4.81 13.73 3.20
C SER A 152 3.52 13.26 2.56
N ALA A 153 2.41 13.85 2.96
CA ALA A 153 1.09 13.60 2.39
C ALA A 153 0.97 13.96 0.89
N THR A 154 1.91 14.73 0.36
CA THR A 154 1.95 15.09 -1.06
C THR A 154 2.93 14.24 -1.86
N TRP A 155 3.50 13.21 -1.27
CA TRP A 155 4.50 12.37 -1.90
C TRP A 155 4.40 10.91 -1.42
N HIS A 156 3.35 10.25 -1.85
CA HIS A 156 3.14 8.83 -1.59
C HIS A 156 3.92 8.00 -2.61
N HIS A 157 5.04 7.45 -2.21
CA HIS A 157 5.84 6.58 -3.05
C HIS A 157 5.76 5.13 -2.64
N SER A 158 5.65 4.26 -3.64
CA SER A 158 5.95 2.83 -3.47
C SER A 158 7.48 2.65 -3.52
N HIS A 159 8.04 2.10 -2.46
CA HIS A 159 9.43 1.68 -2.39
C HIS A 159 9.53 0.26 -2.93
N ILE A 160 10.00 0.13 -4.16
CA ILE A 160 10.10 -1.15 -4.86
C ILE A 160 11.48 -1.73 -4.59
N TYR A 161 11.52 -2.97 -4.13
CA TYR A 161 12.79 -3.69 -3.95
C TYR A 161 13.25 -4.24 -5.30
N SER A 162 14.55 -4.17 -5.56
CA SER A 162 15.09 -4.90 -6.70
C SER A 162 14.98 -6.41 -6.45
N PRO A 163 14.74 -7.23 -7.49
CA PRO A 163 14.48 -8.66 -7.32
C PRO A 163 15.55 -9.42 -6.52
N GLU A 164 16.81 -8.96 -6.60
CA GLU A 164 17.95 -9.61 -5.96
C GLU A 164 17.99 -9.41 -4.44
N VAL A 165 17.28 -8.37 -3.94
CA VAL A 165 17.27 -8.01 -2.50
C VAL A 165 15.87 -7.96 -1.93
N ALA A 166 14.86 -8.32 -2.72
CA ALA A 166 13.48 -8.38 -2.24
C ALA A 166 13.37 -9.34 -1.04
N PRO A 167 12.85 -8.89 0.10
CA PRO A 167 12.80 -9.71 1.30
C PRO A 167 11.96 -10.97 1.10
N LEU A 168 12.52 -12.12 1.48
CA LEU A 168 11.79 -13.38 1.58
C LEU A 168 11.33 -13.57 3.02
N ILE A 169 10.03 -13.57 3.23
CA ILE A 169 9.41 -13.66 4.55
C ILE A 169 8.91 -15.08 4.72
N PRO A 170 9.43 -15.85 5.70
CA PRO A 170 8.98 -17.21 5.94
C PRO A 170 7.58 -17.23 6.56
N ALA A 171 6.90 -18.36 6.40
CA ALA A 171 5.63 -18.61 7.10
C ALA A 171 5.81 -18.45 8.61
N GLY A 172 4.84 -17.82 9.27
CA GLY A 172 4.85 -17.57 10.71
C GLY A 172 5.69 -16.39 11.18
N ALA A 173 6.48 -15.76 10.30
CA ALA A 173 7.08 -14.47 10.62
C ALA A 173 6.01 -13.37 10.62
N VAL A 174 6.26 -12.31 11.37
CA VAL A 174 5.32 -11.20 11.56
C VAL A 174 5.89 -9.94 10.94
N LEU A 175 5.18 -9.34 9.99
CA LEU A 175 5.41 -7.97 9.57
C LEU A 175 4.96 -7.04 10.68
N VAL A 176 5.80 -6.08 11.01
CA VAL A 176 5.51 -5.03 11.99
C VAL A 176 5.60 -3.69 11.28
N LEU A 177 4.45 -3.06 11.10
CA LEU A 177 4.36 -1.69 10.63
C LEU A 177 4.39 -0.75 11.82
N LYS A 178 5.24 0.26 11.78
CA LYS A 178 5.26 1.34 12.79
C LYS A 178 5.08 2.69 12.11
N GLN A 179 4.34 3.57 12.74
CA GLN A 179 4.11 4.95 12.28
C GLN A 179 4.27 5.93 13.44
N TRP A 180 4.83 7.10 13.12
CA TRP A 180 5.04 8.21 14.04
C TRP A 180 4.39 9.50 13.55
#